data_6802682c66113d6a55fb9bd1012f8227
#
_entry.id   6802682c66113d6a55fb9bd1012f8227
#
_cell.length_a   1.000
_cell.length_b   1.000
_cell.length_c   1.000
_cell.angle_alpha   90.00
_cell.angle_beta   90.00
_cell.angle_gamma   90.00
#
_symmetry.space_group_name_H-M   'P 1'
#
loop_
_entity.id
_entity.type
_entity.pdbx_description
1 polymer ?
#
loop_
_entity_poly.entity_id
_entity_poly.type
_entity_poly.pdbx_seq_one_letter_code
_entity_poly.pdbx_strand_id
1 'polypeptide(L)'
;MKIAVVDDHNLVLEGINAILVNNGANDVEKFNTATDLVNRIDSGVDFDFYILDLELPDLDGFVLIELIRARNPVAHIIVSTVHDEIWTLRKLLARDVNAIIYKTYDGSEILRAIYEILKGHNYYCEAVRDALRLAGDSSLHPTSRELEVLYQIAQGKTSREIAAAIFVSDNTIESHRKALFAKLGAVNVADLIVKAISRGYLKKSGVKR
;
A
#
# COMPACT_ATOMS: atom_id res chain seq x y z
N MET A 1 9.01 1.85 24.39
CA MET A 1 8.63 1.82 22.97
C MET A 1 7.49 0.83 22.86
N LYS A 2 6.32 1.32 22.52
CA LYS A 2 5.08 0.54 22.39
C LYS A 2 4.78 0.29 20.93
N ILE A 3 4.57 -0.98 20.55
CA ILE A 3 4.43 -1.39 19.15
C ILE A 3 3.08 -2.08 18.95
N ALA A 4 2.31 -1.62 17.96
CA ALA A 4 1.14 -2.32 17.46
C ALA A 4 1.51 -3.14 16.23
N VAL A 5 1.09 -4.40 16.17
CA VAL A 5 1.24 -5.27 14.98
C VAL A 5 -0.14 -5.69 14.53
N VAL A 6 -0.49 -5.43 13.26
CA VAL A 6 -1.80 -5.75 12.68
C VAL A 6 -1.64 -6.62 11.45
N ASP A 7 -2.17 -7.82 11.51
CA ASP A 7 -2.15 -8.80 10.41
C ASP A 7 -3.25 -9.85 10.67
N ASP A 8 -4.01 -10.24 9.67
CA ASP A 8 -5.06 -11.25 9.83
C ASP A 8 -4.52 -12.69 9.95
N HIS A 9 -3.22 -12.87 9.68
CA HIS A 9 -2.55 -14.15 9.77
C HIS A 9 -1.83 -14.32 11.12
N ASN A 10 -2.37 -15.15 12.00
CA ASN A 10 -1.78 -15.42 13.34
C ASN A 10 -0.30 -15.82 13.29
N LEU A 11 0.11 -16.62 12.30
CA LEU A 11 1.50 -17.05 12.18
C LEU A 11 2.45 -15.85 11.92
N VAL A 12 2.00 -14.87 11.14
CA VAL A 12 2.77 -13.64 10.90
C VAL A 12 2.85 -12.80 12.16
N LEU A 13 1.73 -12.62 12.87
CA LEU A 13 1.70 -11.90 14.15
C LEU A 13 2.66 -12.50 15.18
N GLU A 14 2.63 -13.84 15.35
CA GLU A 14 3.51 -14.53 16.29
C GLU A 14 4.98 -14.45 15.85
N GLY A 15 5.25 -14.56 14.54
CA GLY A 15 6.59 -14.43 13.99
C GLY A 15 7.17 -13.03 14.24
N ILE A 16 6.43 -11.98 13.92
CA ILE A 16 6.84 -10.59 14.15
C ILE A 16 7.03 -10.34 15.66
N ASN A 17 6.07 -10.76 16.49
CA ASN A 17 6.17 -10.62 17.93
C ASN A 17 7.43 -11.30 18.50
N ALA A 18 7.72 -12.54 18.08
CA ALA A 18 8.91 -13.26 18.53
C ALA A 18 10.21 -12.51 18.14
N ILE A 19 10.29 -11.98 16.90
CA ILE A 19 11.42 -11.18 16.44
C ILE A 19 11.59 -9.93 17.30
N LEU A 20 10.52 -9.20 17.56
CA LEU A 20 10.54 -7.97 18.34
C LEU A 20 10.96 -8.25 19.80
N VAL A 21 10.33 -9.22 20.45
CA VAL A 21 10.59 -9.56 21.86
C VAL A 21 12.03 -10.09 22.05
N ASN A 22 12.50 -10.96 21.16
CA ASN A 22 13.88 -11.48 21.19
C ASN A 22 14.95 -10.38 20.99
N ASN A 23 14.55 -9.23 20.45
CA ASN A 23 15.43 -8.06 20.26
C ASN A 23 15.11 -6.91 21.22
N GLY A 24 14.47 -7.20 22.35
CA GLY A 24 14.32 -6.28 23.48
C GLY A 24 13.07 -5.41 23.45
N ALA A 25 12.11 -5.65 22.59
CA ALA A 25 10.80 -5.00 22.66
C ALA A 25 9.97 -5.60 23.81
N ASN A 26 9.59 -4.76 24.79
CA ASN A 26 8.87 -5.22 25.99
C ASN A 26 7.35 -4.92 25.95
N ASP A 27 6.87 -4.20 24.96
CA ASP A 27 5.48 -3.76 24.87
C ASP A 27 5.01 -3.87 23.41
N VAL A 28 4.52 -5.06 23.06
CA VAL A 28 4.00 -5.38 21.71
C VAL A 28 2.57 -5.87 21.85
N GLU A 29 1.63 -5.14 21.25
CA GLU A 29 0.23 -5.55 21.15
C GLU A 29 -0.07 -6.05 19.73
N LYS A 30 -0.78 -7.18 19.63
CA LYS A 30 -1.13 -7.84 18.36
C LYS A 30 -2.62 -7.71 18.09
N PHE A 31 -2.97 -7.45 16.83
CA PHE A 31 -4.35 -7.26 16.37
C PHE A 31 -4.59 -8.06 15.10
N ASN A 32 -5.67 -8.83 15.05
CA ASN A 32 -6.06 -9.58 13.84
C ASN A 32 -6.95 -8.74 12.90
N THR A 33 -7.46 -7.60 13.36
CA THR A 33 -8.32 -6.72 12.59
C THR A 33 -7.92 -5.26 12.78
N ALA A 34 -8.20 -4.44 11.77
CA ALA A 34 -8.01 -3.00 11.88
C ALA A 34 -8.94 -2.38 12.93
N THR A 35 -10.17 -2.90 13.04
CA THR A 35 -11.18 -2.43 14.00
C THR A 35 -10.70 -2.58 15.45
N ASP A 36 -10.05 -3.70 15.77
CA ASP A 36 -9.52 -3.92 17.14
C ASP A 36 -8.42 -2.89 17.48
N LEU A 37 -7.51 -2.61 16.52
CA LEU A 37 -6.51 -1.56 16.70
C LEU A 37 -7.17 -0.19 16.86
N VAL A 38 -8.14 0.18 16.02
CA VAL A 38 -8.82 1.47 16.09
C VAL A 38 -9.52 1.63 17.45
N ASN A 39 -10.24 0.61 17.92
CA ASN A 39 -10.87 0.60 19.24
C ASN A 39 -9.85 0.78 20.37
N ARG A 40 -8.66 0.17 20.22
CA ARG A 40 -7.59 0.31 21.20
C ARG A 40 -7.02 1.72 21.24
N ILE A 41 -6.82 2.34 20.08
CA ILE A 41 -6.40 3.75 19.97
C ILE A 41 -7.49 4.67 20.57
N ASP A 42 -8.75 4.43 20.22
CA ASP A 42 -9.88 5.24 20.71
C ASP A 42 -10.09 5.12 22.24
N SER A 43 -9.58 4.04 22.86
CA SER A 43 -9.52 3.90 24.33
C SER A 43 -8.42 4.74 24.99
N GLY A 44 -7.67 5.55 24.23
CA GLY A 44 -6.63 6.45 24.72
C GLY A 44 -5.23 5.82 24.79
N VAL A 45 -5.00 4.72 24.08
CA VAL A 45 -3.68 4.08 24.00
C VAL A 45 -2.95 4.55 22.74
N ASP A 46 -1.77 5.12 22.91
CA ASP A 46 -0.88 5.50 21.82
C ASP A 46 0.23 4.45 21.64
N PHE A 47 0.64 4.26 20.38
CA PHE A 47 1.77 3.43 20.00
C PHE A 47 2.84 4.28 19.31
N ASP A 48 4.10 3.97 19.59
CA ASP A 48 5.25 4.61 18.94
C ASP A 48 5.41 4.09 17.51
N PHE A 49 5.16 2.78 17.31
CA PHE A 49 5.28 2.08 16.05
C PHE A 49 4.01 1.30 15.71
N TYR A 50 3.64 1.34 14.44
CA TYR A 50 2.58 0.52 13.86
C TYR A 50 3.18 -0.31 12.74
N ILE A 51 3.11 -1.64 12.85
CA ILE A 51 3.49 -2.59 11.79
C ILE A 51 2.20 -3.13 11.21
N LEU A 52 1.89 -2.79 9.96
CA LEU A 52 0.58 -2.99 9.36
C LEU A 52 0.66 -3.87 8.12
N ASP A 53 -0.26 -4.82 8.00
CA ASP A 53 -0.63 -5.36 6.70
C ASP A 53 -1.58 -4.42 5.96
N LEU A 54 -1.60 -4.50 4.63
CA LEU A 54 -2.56 -3.79 3.78
C LEU A 54 -3.85 -4.59 3.56
N GLU A 55 -3.78 -5.92 3.51
CA GLU A 55 -4.93 -6.79 3.30
C GLU A 55 -5.49 -7.22 4.65
N LEU A 56 -6.43 -6.46 5.18
CA LEU A 56 -7.16 -6.78 6.40
C LEU A 56 -8.61 -7.13 6.07
N PRO A 57 -9.27 -8.01 6.83
CA PRO A 57 -10.60 -8.53 6.50
C PRO A 57 -11.73 -7.50 6.65
N ASP A 58 -11.53 -6.48 7.46
CA ASP A 58 -12.55 -5.54 7.91
C ASP A 58 -12.36 -4.11 7.42
N LEU A 59 -11.13 -3.70 7.08
CA LEU A 59 -10.81 -2.36 6.65
C LEU A 59 -9.62 -2.34 5.69
N ASP A 60 -9.68 -1.51 4.65
CA ASP A 60 -8.54 -1.27 3.75
C ASP A 60 -7.35 -0.67 4.53
N GLY A 61 -6.16 -1.26 4.39
CA GLY A 61 -4.96 -0.83 5.11
C GLY A 61 -4.56 0.63 4.82
N PHE A 62 -4.90 1.18 3.65
CA PHE A 62 -4.68 2.60 3.36
C PHE A 62 -5.60 3.51 4.19
N VAL A 63 -6.84 3.08 4.43
CA VAL A 63 -7.77 3.79 5.31
C VAL A 63 -7.27 3.73 6.76
N LEU A 64 -6.76 2.57 7.19
CA LEU A 64 -6.16 2.43 8.52
C LEU A 64 -4.98 3.38 8.72
N ILE A 65 -4.08 3.51 7.74
CA ILE A 65 -2.97 4.47 7.77
C ILE A 65 -3.49 5.90 7.97
N GLU A 66 -4.52 6.30 7.23
CA GLU A 66 -5.13 7.64 7.34
C GLU A 66 -5.76 7.86 8.73
N LEU A 67 -6.44 6.85 9.29
CA LEU A 67 -7.00 6.90 10.63
C LEU A 67 -5.92 7.04 11.71
N ILE A 68 -4.81 6.31 11.60
CA ILE A 68 -3.68 6.42 12.53
C ILE A 68 -3.07 7.83 12.43
N ARG A 69 -2.80 8.33 11.23
CA ARG A 69 -2.24 9.66 11.00
C ARG A 69 -3.13 10.78 11.53
N ALA A 70 -4.44 10.64 11.41
CA ALA A 70 -5.40 11.63 11.94
C ALA A 70 -5.37 11.74 13.48
N ARG A 71 -5.04 10.63 14.18
CA ARG A 71 -4.97 10.57 15.64
C ARG A 71 -3.56 10.86 16.18
N ASN A 72 -2.56 10.32 15.51
CA ASN A 72 -1.14 10.48 15.86
C ASN A 72 -0.31 10.80 14.60
N PRO A 73 -0.15 12.10 14.27
CA PRO A 73 0.61 12.51 13.07
C PRO A 73 2.09 12.12 13.10
N VAL A 74 2.66 11.89 14.29
CA VAL A 74 4.08 11.57 14.48
C VAL A 74 4.36 10.07 14.64
N ALA A 75 3.32 9.24 14.62
CA ALA A 75 3.47 7.78 14.73
C ALA A 75 4.34 7.22 13.61
N HIS A 76 5.19 6.26 13.93
CA HIS A 76 5.99 5.56 12.93
C HIS A 76 5.21 4.41 12.33
N ILE A 77 5.02 4.43 11.01
CA ILE A 77 4.24 3.42 10.28
C ILE A 77 5.17 2.60 9.39
N ILE A 78 5.22 1.31 9.65
CA ILE A 78 5.90 0.28 8.86
C ILE A 78 4.82 -0.56 8.17
N VAL A 79 4.85 -0.62 6.85
CA VAL A 79 3.94 -1.47 6.09
C VAL A 79 4.67 -2.75 5.70
N SER A 80 4.13 -3.90 6.16
CA SER A 80 4.57 -5.24 5.79
C SER A 80 3.53 -5.83 4.82
N THR A 81 3.88 -6.03 3.55
CA THR A 81 2.90 -6.39 2.52
C THR A 81 3.43 -7.45 1.56
N VAL A 82 2.53 -8.19 0.92
CA VAL A 82 2.83 -9.05 -0.23
C VAL A 82 2.70 -8.32 -1.57
N HIS A 83 2.21 -7.07 -1.54
CA HIS A 83 1.97 -6.27 -2.74
C HIS A 83 3.26 -5.68 -3.27
N ASP A 84 3.65 -6.06 -4.48
CA ASP A 84 4.81 -5.56 -5.21
C ASP A 84 4.46 -4.60 -6.36
N GLU A 85 3.16 -4.34 -6.54
CA GLU A 85 2.70 -3.46 -7.61
C GLU A 85 3.14 -2.02 -7.36
N ILE A 86 3.76 -1.42 -8.33
CA ILE A 86 4.34 -0.07 -8.24
C ILE A 86 3.33 1.01 -7.82
N TRP A 87 2.05 0.85 -8.19
CA TRP A 87 1.01 1.80 -7.79
C TRP A 87 0.71 1.72 -6.28
N THR A 88 0.77 0.51 -5.69
CA THR A 88 0.64 0.29 -4.25
C THR A 88 1.78 0.98 -3.51
N LEU A 89 3.02 0.76 -3.96
CA LEU A 89 4.21 1.38 -3.38
C LEU A 89 4.14 2.91 -3.44
N ARG A 90 3.73 3.48 -4.57
CA ARG A 90 3.57 4.94 -4.71
C ARG A 90 2.45 5.50 -3.82
N LYS A 91 1.36 4.76 -3.68
CA LYS A 91 0.24 5.15 -2.81
C LYS A 91 0.66 5.15 -1.33
N LEU A 92 1.56 4.24 -0.93
CA LEU A 92 2.17 4.23 0.40
C LEU A 92 3.12 5.41 0.61
N LEU A 93 4.00 5.67 -0.36
CA LEU A 93 4.93 6.81 -0.31
C LEU A 93 4.18 8.16 -0.20
N ALA A 94 3.06 8.31 -0.90
CA ALA A 94 2.22 9.51 -0.82
C ALA A 94 1.51 9.69 0.54
N ARG A 95 1.55 8.69 1.42
CA ARG A 95 0.99 8.72 2.79
C ARG A 95 2.06 8.83 3.88
N ASP A 96 3.28 9.17 3.49
CA ASP A 96 4.41 9.36 4.40
C ASP A 96 4.62 8.19 5.37
N VAL A 97 4.49 6.93 4.86
CA VAL A 97 4.85 5.76 5.65
C VAL A 97 6.37 5.71 5.85
N ASN A 98 6.80 5.36 7.05
CA ASN A 98 8.22 5.39 7.41
C ASN A 98 9.00 4.19 6.87
N ALA A 99 8.33 3.05 6.66
CA ALA A 99 8.97 1.90 6.03
C ALA A 99 7.99 1.08 5.19
N ILE A 100 8.53 0.43 4.14
CA ILE A 100 7.83 -0.55 3.32
C ILE A 100 8.72 -1.79 3.19
N ILE A 101 8.22 -2.94 3.64
CA ILE A 101 8.89 -4.23 3.56
C ILE A 101 7.96 -5.28 2.96
N TYR A 102 8.52 -6.26 2.25
CA TYR A 102 7.73 -7.38 1.75
C TYR A 102 7.68 -8.53 2.77
N LYS A 103 6.52 -9.16 2.94
CA LYS A 103 6.31 -10.31 3.84
C LYS A 103 7.14 -11.55 3.49
N THR A 104 7.73 -11.60 2.30
CA THR A 104 8.58 -12.72 1.83
C THR A 104 10.02 -12.63 2.30
N TYR A 105 10.42 -11.52 2.93
CA TYR A 105 11.78 -11.30 3.42
C TYR A 105 11.97 -11.77 4.86
N ASP A 106 13.23 -12.00 5.21
CA ASP A 106 13.65 -12.32 6.56
C ASP A 106 13.14 -11.25 7.55
N GLY A 107 12.64 -11.71 8.70
CA GLY A 107 12.16 -10.82 9.76
C GLY A 107 13.18 -9.79 10.27
N SER A 108 14.47 -9.94 9.93
CA SER A 108 15.51 -8.94 10.18
C SER A 108 15.22 -7.58 9.52
N GLU A 109 14.40 -7.54 8.44
CA GLU A 109 14.01 -6.31 7.76
C GLU A 109 13.15 -5.40 8.66
N ILE A 110 12.31 -5.98 9.52
CA ILE A 110 11.52 -5.23 10.51
C ILE A 110 12.44 -4.50 11.48
N LEU A 111 13.47 -5.20 11.99
CA LEU A 111 14.43 -4.61 12.93
C LEU A 111 15.26 -3.51 12.27
N ARG A 112 15.69 -3.71 11.02
CA ARG A 112 16.37 -2.68 10.23
C ARG A 112 15.49 -1.47 10.02
N ALA A 113 14.20 -1.67 9.70
CA ALA A 113 13.24 -0.58 9.53
C ALA A 113 13.11 0.24 10.81
N ILE A 114 12.90 -0.42 11.96
CA ILE A 114 12.81 0.26 13.26
C ILE A 114 14.11 1.03 13.55
N TYR A 115 15.28 0.42 13.33
CA TYR A 115 16.58 1.05 13.58
C TYR A 115 16.80 2.30 12.73
N GLU A 116 16.49 2.25 11.44
CA GLU A 116 16.64 3.41 10.55
C GLU A 116 15.63 4.52 10.87
N ILE A 117 14.39 4.15 11.24
CA ILE A 117 13.37 5.11 11.67
C ILE A 117 13.80 5.84 12.95
N LEU A 118 14.36 5.13 13.92
CA LEU A 118 14.88 5.74 15.16
C LEU A 118 16.04 6.72 14.93
N LYS A 119 16.74 6.59 13.80
CA LYS A 119 17.75 7.56 13.33
C LYS A 119 17.15 8.74 12.54
N GLY A 120 15.86 8.76 12.35
CA GLY A 120 15.16 9.77 11.54
C GLY A 120 15.15 9.50 10.03
N HIS A 121 15.45 8.27 9.60
CA HIS A 121 15.45 7.88 8.20
C HIS A 121 14.26 6.98 7.86
N ASN A 122 13.67 7.16 6.69
CA ASN A 122 12.73 6.21 6.15
C ASN A 122 13.47 4.96 5.62
N TYR A 123 12.82 3.79 5.70
CA TYR A 123 13.40 2.53 5.27
C TYR A 123 12.51 1.83 4.24
N TYR A 124 13.09 1.46 3.12
CA TYR A 124 12.44 0.64 2.09
C TYR A 124 13.34 -0.55 1.79
N CYS A 125 12.84 -1.78 1.87
CA CYS A 125 13.65 -2.97 1.58
C CYS A 125 14.20 -2.92 0.15
N GLU A 126 15.26 -3.68 -0.14
CA GLU A 126 15.96 -3.61 -1.42
C GLU A 126 15.02 -3.78 -2.63
N ALA A 127 14.13 -4.77 -2.57
CA ALA A 127 13.19 -5.02 -3.66
C ALA A 127 12.19 -3.87 -3.88
N VAL A 128 11.76 -3.17 -2.80
CA VAL A 128 10.93 -1.95 -2.94
C VAL A 128 11.73 -0.84 -3.61
N ARG A 129 12.99 -0.63 -3.20
CA ARG A 129 13.87 0.38 -3.84
C ARG A 129 14.10 0.08 -5.32
N ASP A 130 14.32 -1.18 -5.67
CA ASP A 130 14.54 -1.61 -7.05
C ASP A 130 13.27 -1.46 -7.89
N ALA A 131 12.11 -1.85 -7.37
CA ALA A 131 10.83 -1.63 -8.03
C ALA A 131 10.59 -0.12 -8.31
N LEU A 132 10.86 0.74 -7.34
CA LEU A 132 10.73 2.19 -7.50
C LEU A 132 11.74 2.76 -8.50
N ARG A 133 12.98 2.25 -8.52
CA ARG A 133 14.03 2.65 -9.46
C ARG A 133 13.69 2.23 -10.89
N LEU A 134 13.25 0.98 -11.08
CA LEU A 134 12.84 0.46 -12.38
C LEU A 134 11.58 1.15 -12.93
N ALA A 135 10.73 1.65 -12.03
CA ALA A 135 9.54 2.41 -12.39
C ALA A 135 9.84 3.79 -13.01
N GLY A 136 11.06 4.31 -12.89
CA GLY A 136 11.52 5.53 -13.54
C GLY A 136 10.78 6.82 -13.12
N ASP A 137 10.95 7.88 -13.92
CA ASP A 137 10.41 9.22 -13.65
C ASP A 137 8.87 9.20 -13.55
N SER A 138 8.35 9.93 -12.57
CA SER A 138 6.90 10.06 -12.29
C SER A 138 6.08 10.60 -13.47
N SER A 139 6.70 11.31 -14.41
CA SER A 139 6.04 11.82 -15.62
C SER A 139 5.58 10.74 -16.59
N LEU A 140 6.21 9.54 -16.55
CA LEU A 140 5.91 8.40 -17.42
C LEU A 140 4.92 7.41 -16.80
N HIS A 141 4.48 7.66 -15.57
CA HIS A 141 3.58 6.77 -14.86
C HIS A 141 2.17 7.36 -14.72
N PRO A 142 1.13 6.51 -14.70
CA PRO A 142 -0.21 6.97 -14.42
C PRO A 142 -0.34 7.63 -13.04
N THR A 143 -1.05 8.75 -12.97
CA THR A 143 -1.44 9.41 -11.72
C THR A 143 -2.51 8.59 -11.00
N SER A 144 -2.79 8.88 -9.71
CA SER A 144 -3.85 8.20 -8.96
C SER A 144 -5.21 8.29 -9.67
N ARG A 145 -5.52 9.43 -10.30
CA ARG A 145 -6.77 9.61 -11.04
C ARG A 145 -6.80 8.81 -12.34
N GLU A 146 -5.69 8.73 -13.04
CA GLU A 146 -5.56 7.89 -14.23
C GLU A 146 -5.64 6.40 -13.89
N LEU A 147 -5.10 5.97 -12.74
CA LEU A 147 -5.22 4.59 -12.26
C LEU A 147 -6.67 4.23 -11.91
N GLU A 148 -7.42 5.14 -11.29
CA GLU A 148 -8.85 4.95 -11.03
C GLU A 148 -9.61 4.74 -12.35
N VAL A 149 -9.32 5.56 -13.37
CA VAL A 149 -9.90 5.41 -14.72
C VAL A 149 -9.47 4.09 -15.36
N LEU A 150 -8.19 3.71 -15.24
CA LEU A 150 -7.67 2.44 -15.76
C LEU A 150 -8.40 1.24 -15.15
N TYR A 151 -8.65 1.26 -13.84
CA TYR A 151 -9.39 0.22 -13.14
C TYR A 151 -10.82 0.07 -13.67
N GLN A 152 -11.50 1.18 -13.91
CA GLN A 152 -12.87 1.18 -14.48
C GLN A 152 -12.88 0.69 -15.94
N ILE A 153 -11.84 1.04 -16.74
CA ILE A 153 -11.66 0.51 -18.10
C ILE A 153 -11.48 -1.01 -18.06
N ALA A 154 -10.69 -1.52 -17.11
CA ALA A 154 -10.47 -2.96 -16.95
C ALA A 154 -11.75 -3.72 -16.57
N GLN A 155 -12.73 -3.05 -15.96
CA GLN A 155 -14.06 -3.59 -15.69
C GLN A 155 -15.00 -3.53 -16.92
N GLY A 156 -14.54 -3.05 -18.07
CA GLY A 156 -15.31 -2.96 -19.31
C GLY A 156 -16.22 -1.74 -19.40
N LYS A 157 -16.09 -0.74 -18.50
CA LYS A 157 -16.93 0.45 -18.50
C LYS A 157 -16.57 1.41 -19.63
N THR A 158 -17.58 2.03 -20.21
CA THR A 158 -17.46 3.11 -21.19
C THR A 158 -17.05 4.43 -20.52
N SER A 159 -16.51 5.38 -21.28
CA SER A 159 -16.12 6.70 -20.75
C SER A 159 -17.27 7.42 -20.06
N ARG A 160 -18.51 7.29 -20.58
CA ARG A 160 -19.70 7.88 -19.97
C ARG A 160 -20.06 7.25 -18.63
N GLU A 161 -19.97 5.92 -18.53
CA GLU A 161 -20.21 5.21 -17.25
C GLU A 161 -19.14 5.54 -16.20
N ILE A 162 -17.89 5.68 -16.64
CA ILE A 162 -16.78 6.11 -15.76
C ILE A 162 -17.03 7.53 -15.28
N ALA A 163 -17.35 8.45 -16.19
CA ALA A 163 -17.61 9.86 -15.87
C ALA A 163 -18.74 10.01 -14.83
N ALA A 164 -19.82 9.25 -14.99
CA ALA A 164 -20.93 9.21 -14.03
C ALA A 164 -20.49 8.64 -12.67
N ALA A 165 -19.68 7.56 -12.65
CA ALA A 165 -19.26 6.88 -11.42
C ALA A 165 -18.31 7.73 -10.57
N ILE A 166 -17.49 8.59 -11.18
CA ILE A 166 -16.48 9.40 -10.47
C ILE A 166 -16.78 10.91 -10.51
N PHE A 167 -18.01 11.28 -10.91
CA PHE A 167 -18.55 12.64 -10.89
C PHE A 167 -17.73 13.68 -11.66
N VAL A 168 -17.32 13.34 -12.90
CA VAL A 168 -16.61 14.25 -13.82
C VAL A 168 -17.26 14.27 -15.20
N SER A 169 -16.78 15.13 -16.10
CA SER A 169 -17.26 15.16 -17.49
C SER A 169 -16.68 14.03 -18.35
N ASP A 170 -17.38 13.62 -19.40
CA ASP A 170 -16.89 12.65 -20.40
C ASP A 170 -15.55 13.12 -21.00
N ASN A 171 -15.42 14.42 -21.28
CA ASN A 171 -14.18 15.00 -21.79
C ASN A 171 -12.99 14.85 -20.83
N THR A 172 -13.25 14.91 -19.52
CA THR A 172 -12.22 14.67 -18.50
C THR A 172 -11.74 13.23 -18.56
N ILE A 173 -12.66 12.27 -18.70
CA ILE A 173 -12.31 10.85 -18.86
C ILE A 173 -11.51 10.62 -20.14
N GLU A 174 -11.93 11.20 -21.26
CA GLU A 174 -11.16 11.07 -22.52
C GLU A 174 -9.75 11.64 -22.41
N SER A 175 -9.56 12.73 -21.67
CA SER A 175 -8.24 13.27 -21.38
C SER A 175 -7.38 12.30 -20.57
N HIS A 176 -7.94 11.69 -19.50
CA HIS A 176 -7.24 10.67 -18.72
C HIS A 176 -6.93 9.42 -19.54
N ARG A 177 -7.85 8.98 -20.41
CA ARG A 177 -7.62 7.87 -21.33
C ARG A 177 -6.45 8.15 -22.26
N LYS A 178 -6.43 9.31 -22.92
CA LYS A 178 -5.30 9.71 -23.78
C LYS A 178 -3.96 9.69 -23.03
N ALA A 179 -3.96 10.21 -21.81
CA ALA A 179 -2.75 10.21 -20.98
C ALA A 179 -2.31 8.76 -20.64
N LEU A 180 -3.24 7.86 -20.28
CA LEU A 180 -2.97 6.45 -20.03
C LEU A 180 -2.37 5.75 -21.24
N PHE A 181 -2.99 5.93 -22.43
CA PHE A 181 -2.48 5.35 -23.67
C PHE A 181 -1.06 5.84 -23.98
N ALA A 182 -0.79 7.12 -23.82
CA ALA A 182 0.54 7.70 -24.03
C ALA A 182 1.56 7.17 -23.03
N LYS A 183 1.24 7.20 -21.72
CA LYS A 183 2.14 6.77 -20.64
C LYS A 183 2.46 5.28 -20.68
N LEU A 184 1.50 4.45 -21.06
CA LEU A 184 1.71 3.01 -21.17
C LEU A 184 2.17 2.59 -22.57
N GLY A 185 2.15 3.51 -23.55
CA GLY A 185 2.51 3.22 -24.93
C GLY A 185 1.51 2.27 -25.59
N ALA A 186 0.24 2.30 -25.19
CA ALA A 186 -0.78 1.37 -25.66
C ALA A 186 -1.45 1.87 -26.94
N VAL A 187 -1.81 0.93 -27.83
CA VAL A 187 -2.44 1.24 -29.12
C VAL A 187 -3.96 1.00 -29.11
N ASN A 188 -4.46 0.18 -28.18
CA ASN A 188 -5.88 -0.11 -27.97
C ASN A 188 -6.14 -0.54 -26.53
N VAL A 189 -7.41 -0.71 -26.13
CA VAL A 189 -7.79 -1.04 -24.76
C VAL A 189 -7.23 -2.40 -24.32
N ALA A 190 -7.22 -3.40 -25.17
CA ALA A 190 -6.65 -4.72 -24.83
C ALA A 190 -5.15 -4.61 -24.55
N ASP A 191 -4.39 -3.90 -25.40
CA ASP A 191 -2.97 -3.63 -25.19
C ASP A 191 -2.71 -2.79 -23.94
N LEU A 192 -3.59 -1.81 -23.66
CA LEU A 192 -3.54 -1.02 -22.43
C LEU A 192 -3.62 -1.91 -21.19
N ILE A 193 -4.59 -2.85 -21.16
CA ILE A 193 -4.78 -3.77 -20.02
C ILE A 193 -3.58 -4.71 -19.89
N VAL A 194 -3.10 -5.31 -20.99
CA VAL A 194 -1.93 -6.20 -20.98
C VAL A 194 -0.70 -5.47 -20.44
N LYS A 195 -0.43 -4.26 -20.91
CA LYS A 195 0.69 -3.45 -20.44
C LYS A 195 0.52 -2.98 -18.99
N ALA A 196 -0.71 -2.67 -18.58
CA ALA A 196 -1.01 -2.34 -17.19
C ALA A 196 -0.76 -3.51 -16.25
N ILE A 197 -1.13 -4.73 -16.63
CA ILE A 197 -0.85 -5.95 -15.85
C ILE A 197 0.67 -6.22 -15.82
N SER A 198 1.35 -6.16 -16.96
CA SER A 198 2.80 -6.43 -17.03
C SER A 198 3.65 -5.43 -16.24
N ARG A 199 3.14 -4.21 -16.04
CA ARG A 199 3.81 -3.15 -15.25
C ARG A 199 3.30 -3.06 -13.80
N GLY A 200 2.44 -4.01 -13.36
CA GLY A 200 1.92 -4.05 -12.01
C GLY A 200 0.87 -2.97 -11.66
N TYR A 201 0.22 -2.36 -12.64
CA TYR A 201 -0.88 -1.41 -12.40
C TYR A 201 -2.25 -2.09 -12.24
N LEU A 202 -2.39 -3.33 -12.71
CA LEU A 202 -3.58 -4.16 -12.56
C LEU A 202 -3.16 -5.56 -12.12
N LYS A 203 -3.95 -6.17 -11.25
CA LYS A 203 -3.78 -7.60 -10.89
C LYS A 203 -4.27 -8.48 -12.05
N LYS A 204 -3.59 -9.59 -12.31
CA LYS A 204 -4.17 -10.69 -13.08
C LYS A 204 -5.36 -11.21 -12.28
N SER A 205 -6.58 -10.89 -12.70
CA SER A 205 -7.76 -11.56 -12.15
C SER A 205 -7.60 -13.05 -12.42
N GLY A 206 -7.44 -13.83 -11.36
CA GLY A 206 -7.38 -15.28 -11.49
C GLY A 206 -8.68 -15.76 -12.12
N VAL A 207 -8.61 -16.38 -13.28
CA VAL A 207 -9.68 -17.21 -13.79
C VAL A 207 -9.87 -18.31 -12.75
N LYS A 208 -10.91 -18.19 -11.91
CA LYS A 208 -11.35 -19.33 -11.09
C LYS A 208 -11.71 -20.43 -12.10
N ARG A 209 -10.90 -21.50 -12.13
CA ARG A 209 -11.31 -22.79 -12.70
C ARG A 209 -12.34 -23.44 -11.78
#